data_44fe3bc8b11adbce59ca9cd0022a03da
#
_entry.id   44fe3bc8b11adbce59ca9cd0022a03da
#
_cell.length_a   1.000
_cell.length_b   1.000
_cell.length_c   1.000
_cell.angle_alpha   90.00
_cell.angle_beta   90.00
_cell.angle_gamma   90.00
#
_symmetry.space_group_name_H-M   'P 1'
#
loop_
_entity.id
_entity.type
_entity.pdbx_description
1 polymer ?
#
loop_
_entity_poly.entity_id
_entity_poly.type
_entity_poly.pdbx_seq_one_letter_code
_entity_poly.pdbx_strand_id
1 'polypeptide(L)'
;LEESQITGMDAVIILLEYDAVKKFGDKAILAWDLSRAMQLSAWYYLAGYYTYEEAMDQSLEIAQLLQKTYTSWDEMIESYMYGFQYWNEDDISDTSSDSYERKQMYEQLKTKEGSPYQLDWNITLTKEW
;
A
#
# COMPACT_ATOMS: atom_id res chain seq x y z
N LEU A 1 -34.31 -5.16 18.49
CA LEU A 1 -33.23 -5.14 17.47
C LEU A 1 -33.08 -3.69 17.01
N GLU A 2 -32.13 -2.98 17.60
CA GLU A 2 -31.72 -1.72 17.04
C GLU A 2 -31.09 -2.04 15.69
N GLU A 3 -31.77 -1.69 14.61
CA GLU A 3 -31.17 -1.66 13.29
C GLU A 3 -30.01 -0.66 13.38
N SER A 4 -28.78 -1.15 13.36
CA SER A 4 -27.63 -0.29 13.26
C SER A 4 -27.77 0.49 11.96
N GLN A 5 -27.98 1.80 12.05
CA GLN A 5 -28.04 2.67 10.88
C GLN A 5 -26.67 2.68 10.23
N ILE A 6 -26.54 2.00 9.07
CA ILE A 6 -25.35 2.09 8.23
C ILE A 6 -25.29 3.51 7.68
N THR A 7 -24.24 4.25 8.02
CA THR A 7 -24.01 5.59 7.47
C THR A 7 -23.62 5.48 5.99
N GLY A 8 -23.69 6.59 5.24
CA GLY A 8 -23.24 6.63 3.85
C GLY A 8 -21.76 6.24 3.70
N MET A 9 -20.91 6.63 4.67
CA MET A 9 -19.49 6.26 4.68
C MET A 9 -19.29 4.77 5.00
N ASP A 10 -20.05 4.19 5.92
CA ASP A 10 -20.00 2.75 6.21
C ASP A 10 -20.37 1.92 4.98
N ALA A 11 -21.36 2.36 4.19
CA ALA A 11 -21.73 1.71 2.94
C ALA A 11 -20.61 1.78 1.91
N VAL A 12 -19.90 2.91 1.79
CA VAL A 12 -18.73 3.05 0.91
C VAL A 12 -17.62 2.10 1.32
N ILE A 13 -17.30 2.02 2.61
CA ILE A 13 -16.26 1.13 3.13
C ILE A 13 -16.59 -0.33 2.86
N ILE A 14 -17.82 -0.76 3.08
CA ILE A 14 -18.27 -2.13 2.80
C ILE A 14 -18.12 -2.45 1.31
N LEU A 15 -18.47 -1.54 0.41
CA LEU A 15 -18.29 -1.71 -1.02
C LEU A 15 -16.82 -1.77 -1.43
N LEU A 16 -15.96 -0.95 -0.82
CA LEU A 16 -14.52 -0.98 -1.05
C LEU A 16 -13.90 -2.31 -0.62
N GLU A 17 -14.29 -2.82 0.55
CA GLU A 17 -13.84 -4.15 1.01
C GLU A 17 -14.30 -5.25 0.04
N TYR A 18 -15.55 -5.22 -0.39
CA TYR A 18 -16.08 -6.18 -1.35
C TYR A 18 -15.33 -6.15 -2.67
N ASP A 19 -15.09 -4.96 -3.22
CA ASP A 19 -14.36 -4.79 -4.49
C ASP A 19 -12.91 -5.23 -4.36
N ALA A 20 -12.24 -4.90 -3.25
CA ALA A 20 -10.88 -5.32 -2.98
C ALA A 20 -10.77 -6.85 -2.88
N VAL A 21 -11.65 -7.50 -2.13
CA VAL A 21 -11.67 -8.96 -2.00
C VAL A 21 -12.02 -9.62 -3.33
N LYS A 22 -12.98 -9.09 -4.09
CA LYS A 22 -13.34 -9.61 -5.41
C LYS A 22 -12.17 -9.54 -6.39
N LYS A 23 -11.37 -8.47 -6.35
CA LYS A 23 -10.25 -8.26 -7.27
C LYS A 23 -8.99 -9.01 -6.83
N PHE A 24 -8.64 -8.95 -5.55
CA PHE A 24 -7.37 -9.44 -5.02
C PHE A 24 -7.50 -10.66 -4.10
N GLY A 25 -8.72 -11.07 -3.72
CA GLY A 25 -8.93 -12.17 -2.80
C GLY A 25 -8.27 -11.92 -1.44
N ASP A 26 -7.52 -12.89 -0.94
CA ASP A 26 -6.81 -12.80 0.35
C ASP A 26 -5.72 -11.73 0.38
N LYS A 27 -5.40 -11.13 -0.75
CA LYS A 27 -4.37 -10.09 -0.90
C LYS A 27 -4.96 -8.68 -0.98
N ALA A 28 -6.24 -8.53 -0.67
CA ALA A 28 -7.02 -7.31 -0.88
C ALA A 28 -6.35 -6.04 -0.35
N ILE A 29 -5.76 -6.10 0.84
CA ILE A 29 -5.08 -4.98 1.49
C ILE A 29 -3.63 -5.29 1.86
N LEU A 30 -3.08 -6.38 1.35
CA LEU A 30 -1.74 -6.84 1.74
C LEU A 30 -0.65 -5.82 1.41
N ALA A 31 -0.78 -5.09 0.30
CA ALA A 31 0.17 -4.03 -0.04
C ALA A 31 0.18 -2.89 0.98
N TRP A 32 -0.97 -2.55 1.56
CA TRP A 32 -1.07 -1.59 2.65
C TRP A 32 -0.32 -2.07 3.89
N ASP A 33 -0.58 -3.31 4.32
CA ASP A 33 0.05 -3.90 5.49
C ASP A 33 1.57 -4.03 5.32
N LEU A 34 2.02 -4.55 4.19
CA LEU A 34 3.44 -4.73 3.90
C LEU A 34 4.19 -3.41 3.74
N SER A 35 3.58 -2.40 3.13
CA SER A 35 4.18 -1.05 3.03
C SER A 35 4.34 -0.42 4.41
N ARG A 36 3.38 -0.62 5.30
CA ARG A 36 3.50 -0.17 6.69
C ARG A 36 4.57 -0.93 7.47
N ALA A 37 4.67 -2.23 7.28
CA ALA A 37 5.73 -3.03 7.87
C ALA A 37 7.13 -2.57 7.42
N MET A 38 7.30 -2.23 6.15
CA MET A 38 8.55 -1.68 5.62
C MET A 38 8.86 -0.31 6.25
N GLN A 39 7.87 0.55 6.40
CA GLN A 39 8.03 1.85 7.07
C GLN A 39 8.43 1.68 8.55
N LEU A 40 7.86 0.71 9.25
CA LEU A 40 8.24 0.37 10.63
C LEU A 40 9.69 -0.08 10.73
N SER A 41 10.20 -0.85 9.79
CA SER A 41 11.61 -1.25 9.74
C SER A 41 12.55 -0.05 9.68
N ALA A 42 12.21 0.96 8.87
CA ALA A 42 12.96 2.22 8.81
C ALA A 42 12.89 3.01 10.13
N TRP A 43 11.72 3.08 10.74
CA TRP A 43 11.55 3.76 12.02
C TRP A 43 12.28 3.06 13.17
N TYR A 44 12.32 1.74 13.19
CA TYR A 44 13.08 0.97 14.18
C TYR A 44 14.59 1.20 14.05
N TYR A 45 15.07 1.37 12.83
CA TYR A 45 16.46 1.80 12.60
C TYR A 45 16.70 3.21 13.15
N LEU A 46 15.84 4.17 12.83
CA LEU A 46 15.98 5.56 13.32
C LEU A 46 15.86 5.66 14.84
N ALA A 47 15.04 4.83 15.47
CA ALA A 47 14.86 4.77 16.92
C ALA A 47 15.96 3.98 17.67
N GLY A 48 16.86 3.31 16.94
CA GLY A 48 17.95 2.54 17.52
C GLY A 48 17.61 1.09 17.91
N TYR A 49 16.43 0.60 17.57
CA TYR A 49 16.04 -0.80 17.81
C TYR A 49 16.62 -1.78 16.79
N TYR A 50 16.84 -1.33 15.56
CA TYR A 50 17.43 -2.10 14.48
C TYR A 50 18.74 -1.47 14.04
N THR A 51 19.71 -2.32 13.65
CA THR A 51 20.85 -1.89 12.85
C THR A 51 20.37 -1.56 11.43
N TYR A 52 21.20 -0.84 10.69
CA TYR A 52 20.94 -0.59 9.25
C TYR A 52 20.75 -1.89 8.48
N GLU A 53 21.62 -2.88 8.74
CA GLU A 53 21.57 -4.20 8.09
C GLU A 53 20.24 -4.93 8.40
N GLU A 54 19.82 -4.95 9.66
CA GLU A 54 18.55 -5.57 10.06
C GLU A 54 17.36 -4.91 9.38
N ALA A 55 17.32 -3.57 9.33
CA ALA A 55 16.25 -2.84 8.65
C ALA A 55 16.24 -3.10 7.14
N MET A 56 17.39 -3.15 6.50
CA MET A 56 17.51 -3.45 5.08
C MET A 56 17.16 -4.89 4.75
N ASP A 57 17.57 -5.85 5.59
CA ASP A 57 17.21 -7.27 5.43
C ASP A 57 15.69 -7.46 5.47
N GLN A 58 15.00 -6.85 6.42
CA GLN A 58 13.55 -6.92 6.51
C GLN A 58 12.87 -6.23 5.32
N SER A 59 13.37 -5.06 4.92
CA SER A 59 12.83 -4.34 3.76
C SER A 59 12.99 -5.16 2.47
N LEU A 60 14.10 -5.88 2.31
CA LEU A 60 14.31 -6.76 1.16
C LEU A 60 13.31 -7.93 1.16
N GLU A 61 13.09 -8.58 2.29
CA GLU A 61 12.10 -9.68 2.40
C GLU A 61 10.69 -9.20 2.04
N ILE A 62 10.30 -8.04 2.54
CA ILE A 62 9.00 -7.42 2.23
C ILE A 62 8.90 -7.08 0.75
N ALA A 63 9.93 -6.47 0.16
CA ALA A 63 9.96 -6.12 -1.25
C ALA A 63 9.87 -7.36 -2.16
N GLN A 64 10.56 -8.43 -1.81
CA GLN A 64 10.49 -9.71 -2.53
C GLN A 64 9.09 -10.32 -2.43
N LEU A 65 8.44 -10.23 -1.27
CA LEU A 65 7.07 -10.70 -1.09
C LEU A 65 6.07 -9.89 -1.92
N LEU A 66 6.19 -8.56 -1.93
CA LEU A 66 5.37 -7.69 -2.77
C LEU A 66 5.55 -8.02 -4.26
N GLN A 67 6.79 -8.20 -4.71
CA GLN A 67 7.10 -8.52 -6.09
C GLN A 67 6.50 -9.87 -6.54
N LYS A 68 6.45 -10.86 -5.66
CA LYS A 68 5.81 -12.16 -5.93
C LYS A 68 4.28 -12.10 -5.89
N THR A 69 3.74 -11.17 -5.10
CA THR A 69 2.30 -11.07 -4.84
C THR A 69 1.57 -10.32 -5.95
N TYR A 70 2.19 -9.27 -6.45
CA TYR A 70 1.63 -8.39 -7.48
C TYR A 70 2.45 -8.48 -8.76
N THR A 71 1.87 -8.05 -9.87
CA THR A 71 2.48 -8.14 -11.21
C THR A 71 3.02 -6.82 -11.73
N SER A 72 2.69 -5.70 -11.07
CA SER A 72 3.09 -4.35 -11.49
C SER A 72 3.00 -3.36 -10.34
N TRP A 73 3.65 -2.21 -10.51
CA TRP A 73 3.49 -1.06 -9.60
C TRP A 73 2.02 -0.64 -9.48
N ASP A 74 1.31 -0.56 -10.61
CA ASP A 74 -0.10 -0.14 -10.62
C ASP A 74 -0.96 -1.08 -9.79
N GLU A 75 -0.78 -2.39 -9.93
CA GLU A 75 -1.55 -3.40 -9.17
C GLU A 75 -1.25 -3.32 -7.67
N MET A 76 0.04 -3.19 -7.32
CA MET A 76 0.44 -3.04 -5.92
C MET A 76 -0.15 -1.76 -5.29
N ILE A 77 -0.05 -0.64 -5.99
CA ILE A 77 -0.58 0.64 -5.50
C ILE A 77 -2.09 0.62 -5.40
N GLU A 78 -2.79 -0.05 -6.30
CA GLU A 78 -4.24 -0.20 -6.20
C GLU A 78 -4.65 -0.96 -4.92
N SER A 79 -3.99 -2.07 -4.62
CA SER A 79 -4.20 -2.79 -3.36
C SER A 79 -3.85 -1.93 -2.14
N TYR A 80 -2.75 -1.20 -2.19
CA TYR A 80 -2.38 -0.24 -1.16
C TYR A 80 -3.48 0.81 -0.93
N MET A 81 -4.05 1.36 -2.00
CA MET A 81 -5.10 2.39 -1.91
C MET A 81 -6.40 1.85 -1.31
N TYR A 82 -6.77 0.60 -1.55
CA TYR A 82 -7.90 -0.03 -0.87
C TYR A 82 -7.68 -0.06 0.65
N GLY A 83 -6.51 -0.49 1.09
CA GLY A 83 -6.16 -0.50 2.52
C GLY A 83 -6.12 0.90 3.14
N PHE A 84 -5.57 1.87 2.42
CA PHE A 84 -5.53 3.25 2.88
C PHE A 84 -6.93 3.86 3.03
N GLN A 85 -7.82 3.69 2.05
CA GLN A 85 -9.20 4.17 2.12
C GLN A 85 -9.95 3.54 3.30
N TYR A 86 -9.78 2.24 3.52
CA TYR A 86 -10.37 1.55 4.65
C TYR A 86 -9.89 2.15 5.99
N TRP A 87 -8.59 2.34 6.12
CA TRP A 87 -7.99 2.89 7.35
C TRP A 87 -8.36 4.36 7.57
N ASN A 88 -8.36 5.17 6.51
CA ASN A 88 -8.62 6.62 6.58
C ASN A 88 -10.12 6.96 6.54
N GLU A 89 -10.97 5.96 6.31
CA GLU A 89 -12.43 6.11 6.21
C GLU A 89 -12.85 7.19 5.21
N ASP A 90 -12.21 7.22 4.03
CA ASP A 90 -12.51 8.13 2.95
C ASP A 90 -12.73 7.43 1.61
N ASP A 91 -13.09 8.18 0.60
CA ASP A 91 -13.39 7.70 -0.75
C ASP A 91 -12.46 8.37 -1.76
N ILE A 92 -11.73 7.58 -2.52
CA ILE A 92 -10.81 8.04 -3.56
C ILE A 92 -11.52 8.77 -4.71
N SER A 93 -12.83 8.60 -4.87
CA SER A 93 -13.64 9.34 -5.85
C SER A 93 -13.96 10.78 -5.41
N ASP A 94 -13.84 11.06 -4.11
CA ASP A 94 -13.96 12.41 -3.58
C ASP A 94 -12.66 13.17 -3.78
N THR A 95 -12.69 14.18 -4.65
CA THR A 95 -11.51 14.99 -5.01
C THR A 95 -10.93 15.80 -3.85
N SER A 96 -11.64 15.91 -2.73
CA SER A 96 -11.17 16.56 -1.51
C SER A 96 -10.57 15.56 -0.49
N SER A 97 -10.62 14.26 -0.77
CA SER A 97 -10.11 13.22 0.13
C SER A 97 -8.58 13.07 0.09
N ASP A 98 -8.01 12.61 1.20
CA ASP A 98 -6.58 12.27 1.27
C ASP A 98 -6.24 11.12 0.31
N SER A 99 -7.17 10.18 0.12
CA SER A 99 -6.98 9.08 -0.83
C SER A 99 -6.89 9.57 -2.26
N TYR A 100 -7.70 10.53 -2.66
CA TYR A 100 -7.58 11.15 -3.98
C TYR A 100 -6.23 11.86 -4.15
N GLU A 101 -5.81 12.64 -3.16
CA GLU A 101 -4.51 13.33 -3.17
C GLU A 101 -3.34 12.34 -3.31
N ARG A 102 -3.35 11.25 -2.53
CA ARG A 102 -2.32 10.20 -2.63
C ARG A 102 -2.28 9.55 -4.00
N LYS A 103 -3.43 9.29 -4.61
CA LYS A 103 -3.49 8.76 -5.96
C LYS A 103 -2.90 9.74 -6.98
N GLN A 104 -3.19 11.03 -6.85
CA GLN A 104 -2.62 12.05 -7.73
C GLN A 104 -1.09 12.14 -7.57
N MET A 105 -0.58 12.07 -6.34
CA MET A 105 0.87 12.02 -6.09
C MET A 105 1.52 10.80 -6.78
N TYR A 106 0.90 9.64 -6.69
CA TYR A 106 1.41 8.45 -7.37
C TYR A 106 1.44 8.63 -8.89
N GLU A 107 0.36 9.12 -9.49
CA GLU A 107 0.30 9.36 -10.95
C GLU A 107 1.38 10.36 -11.42
N GLN A 108 1.68 11.37 -10.61
CA GLN A 108 2.77 12.30 -10.90
C GLN A 108 4.15 11.63 -10.76
N LEU A 109 4.37 10.87 -9.69
CA LEU A 109 5.64 10.19 -9.45
C LEU A 109 5.92 9.08 -10.47
N LYS A 110 4.88 8.41 -10.95
CA LYS A 110 4.97 7.34 -11.95
C LYS A 110 5.67 7.78 -13.23
N THR A 111 5.51 9.04 -13.62
CA THR A 111 6.10 9.61 -14.84
C THR A 111 7.32 10.48 -14.58
N LYS A 112 7.65 10.73 -13.30
CA LYS A 112 8.78 11.59 -12.94
C LYS A 112 10.11 10.86 -13.15
N GLU A 113 11.02 11.47 -13.88
CA GLU A 113 12.38 10.95 -14.07
C GLU A 113 13.09 10.77 -12.71
N GLY A 114 13.74 9.62 -12.55
CA GLY A 114 14.45 9.26 -11.33
C GLY A 114 13.56 8.78 -10.18
N SER A 115 12.25 8.69 -10.39
CA SER A 115 11.34 8.12 -9.40
C SER A 115 11.54 6.60 -9.25
N PRO A 116 11.38 6.05 -8.03
CA PRO A 116 11.40 4.60 -7.81
C PRO A 116 10.42 3.81 -8.70
N TYR A 117 9.29 4.41 -9.05
CA TYR A 117 8.27 3.78 -9.91
C TYR A 117 8.68 3.65 -11.38
N GLN A 118 9.82 4.24 -11.77
CA GLN A 118 10.43 4.03 -13.09
C GLN A 118 11.27 2.74 -13.16
N LEU A 119 11.54 2.11 -12.03
CA LEU A 119 12.22 0.82 -11.98
C LEU A 119 11.32 -0.28 -12.55
N ASP A 120 11.92 -1.21 -13.27
CA ASP A 120 11.22 -2.40 -13.74
C ASP A 120 10.68 -3.18 -12.52
N TRP A 121 9.38 -3.48 -12.53
CA TRP A 121 8.76 -4.29 -11.48
C TRP A 121 9.47 -5.63 -11.26
N ASN A 122 10.00 -6.22 -12.31
CA ASN A 122 10.67 -7.52 -12.30
C ASN A 122 12.19 -7.42 -12.06
N ILE A 123 12.70 -6.28 -11.62
CA ILE A 123 14.11 -6.13 -11.26
C ILE A 123 14.52 -7.20 -10.25
N THR A 124 15.71 -7.75 -10.40
CA THR A 124 16.24 -8.74 -9.44
C THR A 124 16.57 -8.05 -8.12
N LEU A 125 15.92 -8.49 -7.05
CA LEU A 125 16.13 -7.98 -5.71
C LEU A 125 17.09 -8.90 -4.94
N THR A 126 18.30 -8.43 -4.71
CA THR A 126 19.36 -9.16 -4.01
C THR A 126 20.00 -8.28 -2.94
N LYS A 127 20.56 -8.95 -1.93
CA LYS A 127 21.30 -8.26 -0.87
C LYS A 127 22.66 -7.76 -1.39
N GLU A 128 22.93 -6.46 -1.21
CA GLU A 128 24.17 -5.79 -1.62
C GLU A 128 24.89 -5.06 -0.46
N TRP A 129 24.46 -5.30 0.78
CA TRP A 129 25.03 -4.67 1.97
C TRP A 129 25.60 -5.68 2.95
#